data_60cd816f49ee9e45689ddb4ce8b627cd
#
_entry.id   60cd816f49ee9e45689ddb4ce8b627cd
#
_cell.length_a   1.000
_cell.length_b   1.000
_cell.length_c   1.000
_cell.angle_alpha   90.00
_cell.angle_beta   90.00
_cell.angle_gamma   90.00
#
_symmetry.space_group_name_H-M   'P 1'
#
loop_
_entity.id
_entity.type
_entity.pdbx_description
1 polymer ?
#
loop_
_entity_poly.entity_id
_entity_poly.type
_entity_poly.pdbx_seq_one_letter_code
_entity_poly.pdbx_strand_id
1 'polypeptide(L)'
;MKKILLTGLFAVLIAAGFAQKPYKVVFYNFENLFDTIDDPGVNDTEFTPEGPKKWNAYKYAKKIGNLERVLFDIASADGDFPIVIGVSEVENRSVMEDVIAQPKLAPGNYRIVHYDSPDARGVDVAFYYRPDVFKLEGSAAIPFKMPELPNFRTRDFVTMWG
;
A
#
# COMPACT_ATOMS: atom_id res chain seq x y z
N MET A 1 46.32 1.02 34.84
CA MET A 1 45.75 -0.02 33.97
C MET A 1 44.24 -0.25 34.20
N LYS A 2 43.74 -0.37 35.46
CA LYS A 2 42.28 -0.59 35.71
C LYS A 2 41.34 0.51 35.21
N LYS A 3 41.76 1.78 35.25
CA LYS A 3 40.93 2.93 34.77
C LYS A 3 40.75 2.97 33.25
N ILE A 4 41.77 2.56 32.48
CA ILE A 4 41.72 2.52 31.02
C ILE A 4 40.75 1.41 30.54
N LEU A 5 40.74 0.27 31.25
CA LEU A 5 39.85 -0.86 30.93
C LEU A 5 38.35 -0.48 31.15
N LEU A 6 38.07 0.29 32.22
CA LEU A 6 36.71 0.72 32.52
C LEU A 6 36.17 1.74 31.51
N THR A 7 37.03 2.65 31.03
CA THR A 7 36.66 3.63 30.01
C THR A 7 36.41 2.95 28.64
N GLY A 8 37.21 1.97 28.28
CA GLY A 8 37.02 1.18 27.06
C GLY A 8 35.71 0.38 27.08
N LEU A 9 35.36 -0.23 28.21
CA LEU A 9 34.11 -0.98 28.37
C LEU A 9 32.87 -0.07 28.27
N PHE A 10 32.94 1.14 28.82
CA PHE A 10 31.85 2.12 28.75
C PHE A 10 31.64 2.66 27.31
N ALA A 11 32.72 2.88 26.55
CA ALA A 11 32.65 3.30 25.14
C ALA A 11 32.03 2.22 24.24
N VAL A 12 32.30 0.95 24.49
CA VAL A 12 31.71 -0.19 23.74
C VAL A 12 30.21 -0.33 24.06
N LEU A 13 29.79 -0.10 25.30
CA LEU A 13 28.37 -0.14 25.68
C LEU A 13 27.55 0.99 25.05
N ILE A 14 28.15 2.20 24.86
CA ILE A 14 27.48 3.31 24.18
C ILE A 14 27.35 3.06 22.68
N ALA A 15 28.35 2.46 22.05
CA ALA A 15 28.31 2.12 20.62
C ALA A 15 27.28 1.02 20.26
N ALA A 16 26.96 0.14 21.20
CA ALA A 16 25.95 -0.91 21.00
C ALA A 16 24.49 -0.42 21.08
N GLY A 17 24.27 0.83 21.56
CA GLY A 17 22.91 1.34 21.86
C GLY A 17 22.18 2.04 20.70
N PHE A 18 22.78 2.23 19.53
CA PHE A 18 22.22 3.10 18.47
C PHE A 18 21.98 2.42 17.11
N ALA A 19 21.98 1.13 17.02
CA ALA A 19 21.54 0.49 15.79
C ALA A 19 20.01 0.51 15.69
N GLN A 20 19.44 1.64 15.24
CA GLN A 20 18.03 1.67 14.86
C GLN A 20 17.83 0.76 13.65
N LYS A 21 16.89 -0.19 13.77
CA LYS A 21 16.47 -1.00 12.63
C LYS A 21 15.82 -0.07 11.59
N PRO A 22 16.33 -0.02 10.35
CA PRO A 22 15.68 0.78 9.31
C PRO A 22 14.29 0.22 9.01
N TYR A 23 13.31 1.10 8.85
CA TYR A 23 11.98 0.72 8.40
C TYR A 23 11.85 0.95 6.89
N LYS A 24 11.20 -0.02 6.23
CA LYS A 24 10.94 0.04 4.79
C LYS A 24 9.56 0.65 4.54
N VAL A 25 9.52 1.70 3.72
CA VAL A 25 8.29 2.28 3.17
C VAL A 25 8.37 2.16 1.65
N VAL A 26 7.29 1.73 1.03
CA VAL A 26 7.20 1.48 -0.42
C VAL A 26 6.02 2.23 -0.98
N PHE A 27 6.13 2.70 -2.22
CA PHE A 27 5.00 3.14 -3.04
C PHE A 27 5.00 2.35 -4.35
N TYR A 28 3.82 1.82 -4.75
CA TYR A 28 3.68 1.03 -5.96
C TYR A 28 2.37 1.32 -6.68
N ASN A 29 2.43 1.60 -7.99
CA ASN A 29 1.24 1.73 -8.81
C ASN A 29 0.72 0.34 -9.22
N PHE A 30 -0.53 0.04 -8.89
CA PHE A 30 -1.15 -1.23 -9.23
C PHE A 30 -1.65 -1.31 -10.68
N GLU A 31 -1.51 -0.24 -11.46
CA GLU A 31 -1.82 -0.20 -12.89
C GLU A 31 -3.26 -0.67 -13.19
N ASN A 32 -4.24 0.05 -12.64
CA ASN A 32 -5.67 -0.25 -12.81
C ASN A 32 -6.04 -1.65 -12.27
N LEU A 33 -5.96 -1.81 -10.95
CA LEU A 33 -6.47 -2.99 -10.27
C LEU A 33 -7.98 -2.86 -10.09
N PHE A 34 -8.73 -3.42 -11.02
CA PHE A 34 -10.18 -3.55 -10.99
C PHE A 34 -10.57 -4.99 -10.67
N ASP A 35 -11.73 -5.18 -10.05
CA ASP A 35 -12.39 -6.48 -10.01
C ASP A 35 -13.06 -6.81 -11.37
N THR A 36 -14.12 -7.59 -11.40
CA THR A 36 -14.79 -7.98 -12.65
C THR A 36 -16.25 -7.53 -12.71
N ILE A 37 -16.64 -6.63 -11.80
CA ILE A 37 -18.00 -6.14 -11.63
C ILE A 37 -18.07 -4.73 -12.21
N ASP A 38 -19.18 -4.38 -12.85
CA ASP A 38 -19.46 -3.04 -13.38
C ASP A 38 -20.07 -2.20 -12.27
N ASP A 39 -19.34 -1.21 -11.76
CA ASP A 39 -19.80 -0.39 -10.64
C ASP A 39 -20.63 0.80 -11.10
N PRO A 40 -21.80 1.04 -10.50
CA PRO A 40 -22.65 2.18 -10.88
C PRO A 40 -21.97 3.53 -10.64
N GLY A 41 -21.93 4.36 -11.69
CA GLY A 41 -21.49 5.76 -11.58
C GLY A 41 -20.02 6.02 -11.82
N VAL A 42 -19.23 4.99 -12.10
CA VAL A 42 -17.84 5.08 -12.55
C VAL A 42 -17.69 4.54 -13.98
N ASN A 43 -16.57 4.83 -14.63
CA ASN A 43 -16.31 4.39 -16.00
C ASN A 43 -15.31 3.23 -16.00
N ASP A 44 -15.76 2.08 -15.53
CA ASP A 44 -14.97 0.85 -15.37
C ASP A 44 -15.44 -0.30 -16.28
N THR A 45 -16.48 -0.09 -17.11
CA THR A 45 -17.08 -1.11 -18.01
C THR A 45 -16.07 -1.84 -18.89
N GLU A 46 -14.89 -1.24 -19.16
CA GLU A 46 -13.84 -1.91 -19.91
C GLU A 46 -13.17 -3.05 -19.12
N PHE A 47 -13.29 -3.04 -17.77
CA PHE A 47 -12.74 -4.05 -16.85
C PHE A 47 -13.77 -5.10 -16.44
N THR A 48 -14.72 -5.40 -17.29
CA THR A 48 -15.70 -6.49 -17.10
C THR A 48 -15.46 -7.65 -18.08
N PRO A 49 -16.02 -8.85 -17.82
CA PRO A 49 -15.92 -9.99 -18.73
C PRO A 49 -16.45 -9.71 -20.15
N GLU A 50 -17.48 -8.89 -20.26
CA GLU A 50 -18.12 -8.47 -21.51
C GLU A 50 -17.45 -7.27 -22.16
N GLY A 51 -16.72 -6.48 -21.37
CA GLY A 51 -16.05 -5.26 -21.78
C GLY A 51 -14.91 -5.47 -22.78
N PRO A 52 -14.39 -4.40 -23.38
CA PRO A 52 -13.33 -4.48 -24.41
C PRO A 52 -12.08 -5.22 -23.96
N LYS A 53 -11.71 -5.14 -22.69
CA LYS A 53 -10.54 -5.83 -22.13
C LYS A 53 -10.78 -7.30 -21.85
N LYS A 54 -12.05 -7.76 -21.91
CA LYS A 54 -12.41 -9.13 -21.53
C LYS A 54 -11.82 -9.49 -20.17
N TRP A 55 -12.05 -8.59 -19.20
CA TRP A 55 -11.48 -8.66 -17.86
C TRP A 55 -12.28 -9.66 -17.03
N ASN A 56 -11.85 -10.89 -17.03
CA ASN A 56 -12.52 -12.02 -16.38
C ASN A 56 -11.74 -12.50 -15.14
N ALA A 57 -12.33 -13.41 -14.38
CA ALA A 57 -11.76 -13.97 -13.16
C ALA A 57 -10.32 -14.52 -13.34
N TYR A 58 -10.00 -15.10 -14.50
CA TYR A 58 -8.64 -15.59 -14.78
C TYR A 58 -7.62 -14.44 -14.87
N LYS A 59 -7.97 -13.36 -15.59
CA LYS A 59 -7.09 -12.18 -15.70
C LYS A 59 -6.94 -11.47 -14.37
N TYR A 60 -8.03 -11.34 -13.62
CA TYR A 60 -8.02 -10.79 -12.27
C TYR A 60 -7.10 -11.58 -11.34
N ALA A 61 -7.31 -12.90 -11.22
CA ALA A 61 -6.47 -13.76 -10.41
C ALA A 61 -4.98 -13.70 -10.81
N LYS A 62 -4.70 -13.64 -12.11
CA LYS A 62 -3.34 -13.47 -12.62
C LYS A 62 -2.73 -12.13 -12.20
N LYS A 63 -3.51 -11.05 -12.23
CA LYS A 63 -3.08 -9.71 -11.77
C LYS A 63 -2.75 -9.73 -10.28
N ILE A 64 -3.65 -10.27 -9.45
CA ILE A 64 -3.46 -10.45 -8.00
C ILE A 64 -2.18 -11.25 -7.71
N GLY A 65 -1.97 -12.39 -8.37
CA GLY A 65 -0.76 -13.20 -8.20
C GLY A 65 0.54 -12.52 -8.66
N ASN A 66 0.47 -11.64 -9.67
CA ASN A 66 1.62 -10.82 -10.06
C ASN A 66 1.95 -9.76 -9.00
N LEU A 67 0.93 -9.10 -8.42
CA LEU A 67 1.10 -8.13 -7.34
C LEU A 67 1.65 -8.80 -6.07
N GLU A 68 1.11 -9.98 -5.71
CA GLU A 68 1.68 -10.79 -4.63
C GLU A 68 3.18 -11.00 -4.81
N ARG A 69 3.58 -11.46 -6.00
CA ARG A 69 4.99 -11.75 -6.30
C ARG A 69 5.86 -10.51 -6.14
N VAL A 70 5.48 -9.39 -6.76
CA VAL A 70 6.27 -8.15 -6.70
C VAL A 70 6.40 -7.63 -5.27
N LEU A 71 5.29 -7.56 -4.53
CA LEU A 71 5.31 -7.07 -3.15
C LEU A 71 6.08 -8.02 -2.22
N PHE A 72 6.00 -9.33 -2.45
CA PHE A 72 6.78 -10.31 -1.70
C PHE A 72 8.28 -10.23 -2.02
N ASP A 73 8.65 -10.03 -3.28
CA ASP A 73 10.06 -9.87 -3.68
C ASP A 73 10.66 -8.61 -3.03
N ILE A 74 9.90 -7.52 -2.96
CA ILE A 74 10.30 -6.31 -2.23
C ILE A 74 10.46 -6.60 -0.72
N ALA A 75 9.53 -7.35 -0.12
CA ALA A 75 9.60 -7.73 1.28
C ALA A 75 10.82 -8.61 1.58
N SER A 76 11.05 -9.63 0.74
CA SER A 76 12.11 -10.62 0.95
C SER A 76 13.52 -10.07 0.72
N ALA A 77 13.68 -8.97 -0.02
CA ALA A 77 15.00 -8.38 -0.30
C ALA A 77 15.83 -8.09 0.97
N ASP A 78 15.16 -7.67 2.07
CA ASP A 78 15.81 -7.36 3.35
C ASP A 78 15.35 -8.30 4.48
N GLY A 79 14.57 -9.32 4.14
CA GLY A 79 14.05 -10.29 5.11
C GLY A 79 12.94 -9.76 6.01
N ASP A 80 12.35 -8.60 5.70
CA ASP A 80 11.21 -8.05 6.46
C ASP A 80 10.21 -7.35 5.53
N PHE A 81 8.93 -7.39 5.93
CA PHE A 81 7.85 -6.71 5.22
C PHE A 81 7.95 -5.19 5.41
N PRO A 82 7.63 -4.37 4.37
CA PRO A 82 7.47 -2.93 4.52
C PRO A 82 6.47 -2.60 5.63
N ILE A 83 6.76 -1.57 6.43
CA ILE A 83 5.82 -1.11 7.47
C ILE A 83 4.61 -0.42 6.87
N VAL A 84 4.82 0.25 5.73
CA VAL A 84 3.79 0.94 4.95
C VAL A 84 4.02 0.68 3.47
N ILE A 85 2.95 0.41 2.74
CA ILE A 85 2.93 0.36 1.29
C ILE A 85 1.84 1.32 0.81
N GLY A 86 2.25 2.45 0.21
CA GLY A 86 1.35 3.33 -0.53
C GLY A 86 1.06 2.70 -1.90
N VAL A 87 -0.19 2.75 -2.32
CA VAL A 87 -0.62 2.21 -3.61
C VAL A 87 -1.50 3.20 -4.35
N SER A 88 -1.52 3.10 -5.66
CA SER A 88 -2.42 3.87 -6.52
C SER A 88 -3.03 2.99 -7.59
N GLU A 89 -4.12 3.50 -8.18
CA GLU A 89 -4.90 2.83 -9.21
C GLU A 89 -5.49 1.50 -8.70
N VAL A 90 -6.09 1.57 -7.53
CA VAL A 90 -6.94 0.53 -6.94
C VAL A 90 -8.39 0.98 -7.04
N GLU A 91 -9.28 0.09 -7.43
CA GLU A 91 -10.69 0.40 -7.60
C GLU A 91 -11.41 0.59 -6.26
N ASN A 92 -11.29 -0.41 -5.39
CA ASN A 92 -12.04 -0.45 -4.16
C ASN A 92 -11.28 -1.21 -3.05
N ARG A 93 -11.87 -1.23 -1.86
CA ARG A 93 -11.29 -1.95 -0.71
C ARG A 93 -11.21 -3.45 -0.93
N SER A 94 -12.17 -4.05 -1.64
CA SER A 94 -12.23 -5.50 -1.85
C SER A 94 -11.03 -6.01 -2.64
N VAL A 95 -10.64 -5.34 -3.74
CA VAL A 95 -9.46 -5.73 -4.52
C VAL A 95 -8.17 -5.62 -3.70
N MET A 96 -8.11 -4.66 -2.76
CA MET A 96 -6.98 -4.52 -1.85
C MET A 96 -6.91 -5.67 -0.84
N GLU A 97 -8.07 -6.09 -0.30
CA GLU A 97 -8.16 -7.24 0.59
C GLU A 97 -7.71 -8.53 -0.10
N ASP A 98 -8.08 -8.72 -1.37
CA ASP A 98 -7.66 -9.86 -2.17
C ASP A 98 -6.14 -9.93 -2.36
N VAL A 99 -5.46 -8.78 -2.50
CA VAL A 99 -3.99 -8.75 -2.61
C VAL A 99 -3.32 -9.22 -1.31
N ILE A 100 -3.71 -8.67 -0.15
CA ILE A 100 -3.06 -9.02 1.12
C ILE A 100 -3.49 -10.37 1.68
N ALA A 101 -4.58 -10.94 1.18
CA ALA A 101 -5.01 -12.31 1.51
C ALA A 101 -4.15 -13.38 0.82
N GLN A 102 -3.33 -13.00 -0.18
CA GLN A 102 -2.48 -13.96 -0.88
C GLN A 102 -1.45 -14.61 0.07
N PRO A 103 -1.17 -15.92 -0.09
CA PRO A 103 -0.38 -16.70 0.87
C PRO A 103 0.97 -16.12 1.25
N LYS A 104 1.68 -15.47 0.30
CA LYS A 104 2.99 -14.87 0.58
C LYS A 104 2.89 -13.52 1.29
N LEU A 105 1.77 -12.81 1.18
CA LEU A 105 1.57 -11.49 1.80
C LEU A 105 0.82 -11.57 3.13
N ALA A 106 -0.01 -12.58 3.33
CA ALA A 106 -0.78 -12.78 4.56
C ALA A 106 0.08 -12.72 5.86
N PRO A 107 1.33 -13.25 5.89
CA PRO A 107 2.19 -13.11 7.07
C PRO A 107 2.58 -11.65 7.41
N GLY A 108 2.47 -10.72 6.45
CA GLY A 108 2.68 -9.28 6.68
C GLY A 108 1.65 -8.65 7.61
N ASN A 109 0.51 -9.30 7.82
CA ASN A 109 -0.59 -8.86 8.69
C ASN A 109 -1.00 -7.39 8.44
N TYR A 110 -1.15 -7.04 7.16
CA TYR A 110 -1.47 -5.67 6.75
C TYR A 110 -2.91 -5.28 7.08
N ARG A 111 -3.11 -4.01 7.41
CA ARG A 111 -4.39 -3.31 7.43
C ARG A 111 -4.42 -2.26 6.33
N ILE A 112 -5.63 -1.79 6.01
CA ILE A 112 -5.89 -0.92 4.86
C ILE A 112 -6.43 0.42 5.35
N VAL A 113 -5.86 1.52 4.80
CA VAL A 113 -6.46 2.85 4.77
C VAL A 113 -6.87 3.14 3.34
N HIS A 114 -8.17 3.28 3.09
CA HIS A 114 -8.75 3.51 1.78
C HIS A 114 -9.97 4.43 1.91
N TYR A 115 -10.12 5.32 0.94
CA TYR A 115 -11.24 6.22 0.76
C TYR A 115 -11.60 6.25 -0.72
N ASP A 116 -12.90 6.13 -1.03
CA ASP A 116 -13.39 6.33 -2.38
C ASP A 116 -13.22 7.79 -2.77
N SER A 117 -12.67 8.03 -3.96
CA SER A 117 -12.41 9.35 -4.50
C SER A 117 -13.36 9.67 -5.68
N PRO A 118 -13.48 10.95 -6.07
CA PRO A 118 -14.30 11.31 -7.20
C PRO A 118 -13.68 11.04 -8.57
N ASP A 119 -12.60 10.26 -8.69
CA ASP A 119 -11.96 9.93 -9.97
C ASP A 119 -12.98 9.32 -10.95
N ALA A 120 -13.01 9.85 -12.16
CA ALA A 120 -14.01 9.45 -13.15
C ALA A 120 -13.85 8.00 -13.65
N ARG A 121 -12.67 7.41 -13.45
CA ARG A 121 -12.37 6.02 -13.81
C ARG A 121 -12.67 5.04 -12.66
N GLY A 122 -12.99 5.57 -11.45
CA GLY A 122 -13.18 4.75 -10.26
C GLY A 122 -11.89 4.15 -9.70
N VAL A 123 -10.77 4.89 -9.74
CA VAL A 123 -9.52 4.42 -9.15
C VAL A 123 -9.02 5.36 -8.06
N ASP A 124 -8.43 4.80 -7.01
CA ASP A 124 -8.06 5.48 -5.79
C ASP A 124 -6.57 5.39 -5.47
N VAL A 125 -6.19 6.15 -4.42
CA VAL A 125 -4.92 6.04 -3.71
C VAL A 125 -5.20 5.49 -2.32
N ALA A 126 -4.34 4.60 -1.83
CA ALA A 126 -4.55 3.95 -0.55
C ALA A 126 -3.23 3.54 0.11
N PHE A 127 -3.33 3.03 1.34
CA PHE A 127 -2.19 2.47 2.06
C PHE A 127 -2.51 1.10 2.64
N TYR A 128 -1.51 0.23 2.62
CA TYR A 128 -1.38 -0.88 3.55
C TYR A 128 -0.41 -0.49 4.67
N TYR A 129 -0.68 -0.88 5.89
CA TYR A 129 0.22 -0.68 7.03
C TYR A 129 0.22 -1.89 7.96
N ARG A 130 1.34 -2.11 8.65
CA ARG A 130 1.49 -3.18 9.64
C ARG A 130 1.17 -2.65 11.04
N PRO A 131 0.06 -3.06 11.67
CA PRO A 131 -0.36 -2.53 12.97
C PRO A 131 0.54 -2.93 14.14
N ASP A 132 1.35 -3.97 13.97
CA ASP A 132 2.35 -4.42 14.95
C ASP A 132 3.60 -3.50 15.00
N VAL A 133 3.80 -2.66 13.96
CA VAL A 133 4.98 -1.79 13.85
C VAL A 133 4.58 -0.31 13.72
N PHE A 134 3.45 -0.01 13.10
CA PHE A 134 2.93 1.34 12.91
C PHE A 134 1.56 1.47 13.59
N LYS A 135 1.51 2.23 14.69
CA LYS A 135 0.27 2.52 15.40
C LYS A 135 -0.47 3.65 14.68
N LEU A 136 -1.45 3.31 13.85
CA LEU A 136 -2.29 4.31 13.19
C LEU A 136 -3.09 5.11 14.22
N GLU A 137 -2.91 6.43 14.25
CA GLU A 137 -3.66 7.37 15.09
C GLU A 137 -4.78 8.05 14.31
N GLY A 138 -4.61 8.21 13.00
CA GLY A 138 -5.64 8.76 12.15
C GLY A 138 -5.28 8.71 10.67
N SER A 139 -6.29 8.98 9.83
CA SER A 139 -6.15 9.11 8.39
C SER A 139 -7.21 10.06 7.83
N ALA A 140 -6.98 10.63 6.65
CA ALA A 140 -7.92 11.50 5.98
C ALA A 140 -7.76 11.43 4.46
N ALA A 141 -8.87 11.60 3.74
CA ALA A 141 -8.86 11.99 2.34
C ALA A 141 -8.93 13.52 2.23
N ILE A 142 -8.04 14.11 1.43
CA ILE A 142 -7.99 15.55 1.18
C ILE A 142 -8.37 15.78 -0.27
N PRO A 143 -9.54 16.38 -0.54
CA PRO A 143 -10.03 16.58 -1.89
C PRO A 143 -9.09 17.46 -2.73
N PHE A 144 -8.73 16.96 -3.92
CA PHE A 144 -8.07 17.79 -4.93
C PHE A 144 -9.12 18.62 -5.67
N LYS A 145 -8.96 19.95 -5.64
CA LYS A 145 -9.84 20.89 -6.33
C LYS A 145 -9.04 21.81 -7.23
N MET A 146 -9.51 21.99 -8.46
CA MET A 146 -8.93 22.91 -9.44
C MET A 146 -9.95 24.00 -9.72
N PRO A 147 -9.79 25.22 -9.17
CA PRO A 147 -10.77 26.30 -9.33
C PRO A 147 -11.08 26.66 -10.80
N GLU A 148 -10.07 26.54 -11.68
CA GLU A 148 -10.16 26.82 -13.12
C GLU A 148 -10.95 25.75 -13.88
N LEU A 149 -11.08 24.54 -13.30
CA LEU A 149 -11.78 23.40 -13.89
C LEU A 149 -12.71 22.74 -12.87
N PRO A 150 -13.84 23.38 -12.52
CA PRO A 150 -14.67 22.94 -11.38
C PRO A 150 -15.29 21.54 -11.56
N ASN A 151 -15.38 21.05 -12.79
CA ASN A 151 -15.89 19.71 -13.11
C ASN A 151 -14.78 18.65 -13.25
N PHE A 152 -13.52 19.03 -13.03
CA PHE A 152 -12.41 18.09 -13.06
C PHE A 152 -12.49 17.14 -11.87
N ARG A 153 -12.52 15.85 -12.16
CA ARG A 153 -12.58 14.78 -11.15
C ARG A 153 -11.34 13.92 -11.25
N THR A 154 -10.64 13.83 -10.15
CA THR A 154 -9.45 12.99 -9.98
C THR A 154 -9.39 12.46 -8.55
N ARG A 155 -8.38 11.66 -8.27
CA ARG A 155 -8.14 11.08 -6.95
C ARG A 155 -7.86 12.14 -5.90
N ASP A 156 -8.37 11.92 -4.72
CA ASP A 156 -8.02 12.69 -3.54
C ASP A 156 -6.61 12.35 -3.05
N PHE A 157 -5.99 13.25 -2.30
CA PHE A 157 -4.80 12.90 -1.53
C PHE A 157 -5.23 12.10 -0.30
N VAL A 158 -4.59 10.96 -0.06
CA VAL A 158 -4.81 10.20 1.16
C VAL A 158 -3.62 10.38 2.08
N THR A 159 -3.89 10.69 3.34
CA THR A 159 -2.88 10.85 4.39
C THR A 159 -3.17 9.91 5.54
N MET A 160 -2.13 9.49 6.24
CA MET A 160 -2.22 8.78 7.52
C MET A 160 -1.09 9.21 8.44
N TRP A 161 -1.33 9.13 9.76
CA TRP A 161 -0.34 9.46 10.78
C TRP A 161 -0.45 8.53 11.99
N GLY A 162 0.68 8.42 12.73
CA GLY A 162 0.85 7.56 13.90
C GLY A 162 2.23 7.63 14.50
#